data_c65b6bc7e55991c62d702f4b033389f7
#
_entry.id   c65b6bc7e55991c62d702f4b033389f7
#
_cell.length_a   1.000
_cell.length_b   1.000
_cell.length_c   1.000
_cell.angle_alpha   90.00
_cell.angle_beta   90.00
_cell.angle_gamma   90.00
#
_symmetry.space_group_name_H-M   'P 1'
#
loop_
_entity.id
_entity.type
_entity.pdbx_description
1 polymer ?
#
loop_
_entity_poly.entity_id
_entity_poly.type
_entity_poly.pdbx_seq_one_letter_code
_entity_poly.pdbx_strand_id
1 'polypeptide(L)'
;MHTPETPIVIQRFTEAHLEGVAALYNEPAVCRQVLQMPFQSVEAWRNRLVQDNERRLQLVAVHAGEVIGQLGLEQYLRVRQAHVGSFGMGVATAWQGKGVGSRLLSAALDVADNWMNLRRVELTVYADNEAAQALYRKFGFEVEGVLRDYALRDGRFVDTVSMARLRKSA
;
A
#
# COMPACT_ATOMS: atom_id res chain seq x y z
N MET A 1 24.67 24.89 -13.16
CA MET A 1 23.22 25.13 -13.07
C MET A 1 22.57 23.90 -12.49
N HIS A 2 22.04 24.00 -11.25
CA HIS A 2 21.25 22.92 -10.65
C HIS A 2 19.89 22.96 -11.32
N THR A 3 19.58 21.97 -12.16
CA THR A 3 18.20 21.75 -12.59
C THR A 3 17.42 21.37 -11.34
N PRO A 4 16.33 22.07 -10.98
CA PRO A 4 15.55 21.69 -9.81
C PRO A 4 15.04 20.27 -10.04
N GLU A 5 15.40 19.37 -9.12
CA GLU A 5 14.95 18.00 -9.13
C GLU A 5 13.42 17.99 -8.97
N THR A 6 12.71 17.38 -9.91
CA THR A 6 11.24 17.32 -9.85
C THR A 6 10.83 16.60 -8.57
N PRO A 7 10.01 17.21 -7.70
CA PRO A 7 9.66 16.61 -6.42
C PRO A 7 8.73 15.40 -6.60
N ILE A 8 8.84 14.45 -5.67
CA ILE A 8 7.84 13.39 -5.51
C ILE A 8 6.64 14.00 -4.78
N VAL A 9 5.45 13.85 -5.34
CA VAL A 9 4.20 14.37 -4.77
C VAL A 9 3.31 13.21 -4.35
N ILE A 10 2.83 13.23 -3.10
CA ILE A 10 1.78 12.31 -2.65
C ILE A 10 0.44 13.00 -2.81
N GLN A 11 -0.47 12.36 -3.52
CA GLN A 11 -1.77 12.93 -3.81
C GLN A 11 -2.85 11.86 -3.86
N ARG A 12 -4.12 12.29 -3.81
CA ARG A 12 -5.26 11.39 -3.97
C ARG A 12 -5.24 10.77 -5.36
N PHE A 13 -5.56 9.48 -5.43
CA PHE A 13 -5.81 8.80 -6.69
C PHE A 13 -6.99 9.45 -7.44
N THR A 14 -6.83 9.60 -8.74
CA THR A 14 -7.90 9.99 -9.69
C THR A 14 -7.87 9.05 -10.89
N GLU A 15 -8.91 9.08 -11.72
CA GLU A 15 -8.95 8.26 -12.95
C GLU A 15 -7.77 8.50 -13.89
N ALA A 16 -7.18 9.69 -13.88
CA ALA A 16 -5.98 9.99 -14.67
C ALA A 16 -4.77 9.12 -14.29
N HIS A 17 -4.77 8.52 -13.10
CA HIS A 17 -3.68 7.65 -12.61
C HIS A 17 -3.89 6.18 -12.93
N LEU A 18 -5.02 5.77 -13.51
CA LEU A 18 -5.37 4.35 -13.72
C LEU A 18 -4.33 3.60 -14.54
N GLU A 19 -3.91 4.14 -15.67
CA GLU A 19 -2.91 3.50 -16.52
C GLU A 19 -1.58 3.34 -15.80
N GLY A 20 -1.16 4.37 -15.05
CA GLY A 20 0.05 4.34 -14.26
C GLY A 20 0.01 3.29 -13.13
N VAL A 21 -1.13 3.16 -12.45
CA VAL A 21 -1.32 2.13 -11.40
C VAL A 21 -1.32 0.74 -12.01
N ALA A 22 -2.01 0.53 -13.13
CA ALA A 22 -1.99 -0.76 -13.82
C ALA A 22 -0.56 -1.15 -14.27
N ALA A 23 0.19 -0.21 -14.82
CA ALA A 23 1.58 -0.42 -15.22
C ALA A 23 2.46 -0.75 -14.00
N LEU A 24 2.30 -0.03 -12.88
CA LEU A 24 3.02 -0.27 -11.63
C LEU A 24 2.87 -1.72 -11.15
N TYR A 25 1.64 -2.20 -11.02
CA TYR A 25 1.38 -3.55 -10.50
C TYR A 25 1.61 -4.66 -11.52
N ASN A 26 1.76 -4.33 -12.80
CA ASN A 26 2.18 -5.27 -13.83
C ASN A 26 3.72 -5.37 -13.95
N GLU A 27 4.49 -4.57 -13.25
CA GLU A 27 5.93 -4.80 -13.10
C GLU A 27 6.15 -6.16 -12.40
N PRO A 28 6.91 -7.11 -12.99
CA PRO A 28 7.05 -8.45 -12.40
C PRO A 28 7.56 -8.44 -10.95
N ALA A 29 8.51 -7.58 -10.62
CA ALA A 29 9.06 -7.49 -9.28
C ALA A 29 8.04 -6.92 -8.26
N VAL A 30 7.18 -6.00 -8.68
CA VAL A 30 6.10 -5.45 -7.84
C VAL A 30 4.99 -6.48 -7.68
N CYS A 31 4.54 -7.10 -8.78
CA CYS A 31 3.49 -8.12 -8.78
C CYS A 31 3.80 -9.28 -7.83
N ARG A 32 5.07 -9.71 -7.76
CA ARG A 32 5.51 -10.78 -6.85
C ARG A 32 5.43 -10.43 -5.37
N GLN A 33 5.34 -9.16 -5.02
CA GLN A 33 5.30 -8.71 -3.63
C GLN A 33 3.90 -8.36 -3.14
N VAL A 34 2.90 -8.51 -4.00
CA VAL A 34 1.48 -8.26 -3.70
C VAL A 34 0.63 -9.48 -4.06
N LEU A 35 -0.65 -9.47 -3.67
CA LEU A 35 -1.58 -10.56 -3.98
C LEU A 35 -2.32 -10.37 -5.32
N GLN A 36 -1.93 -9.38 -6.10
CA GLN A 36 -2.53 -9.11 -7.41
C GLN A 36 -2.09 -10.14 -8.45
N MET A 37 -2.99 -10.47 -9.36
CA MET A 37 -2.64 -11.30 -10.51
C MET A 37 -1.78 -10.51 -11.51
N PRO A 38 -0.86 -11.17 -12.22
CA PRO A 38 -0.16 -10.54 -13.34
C PRO A 38 -1.13 -10.23 -14.50
N PHE A 39 -0.72 -9.34 -15.38
CA PHE A 39 -1.49 -8.93 -16.57
C PHE A 39 -2.87 -8.34 -16.27
N GLN A 40 -3.00 -7.60 -15.17
CA GLN A 40 -4.23 -6.89 -14.84
C GLN A 40 -4.50 -5.77 -15.85
N SER A 41 -5.74 -5.71 -16.34
CA SER A 41 -6.18 -4.63 -17.23
C SER A 41 -6.40 -3.31 -16.48
N VAL A 42 -6.39 -2.20 -17.21
CA VAL A 42 -6.79 -0.89 -16.68
C VAL A 42 -8.22 -0.93 -16.15
N GLU A 43 -9.12 -1.64 -16.84
CA GLU A 43 -10.52 -1.78 -16.41
C GLU A 43 -10.66 -2.55 -15.09
N ALA A 44 -9.86 -3.59 -14.88
CA ALA A 44 -9.82 -4.30 -13.59
C ALA A 44 -9.40 -3.37 -12.44
N TRP A 45 -8.45 -2.49 -12.69
CA TRP A 45 -8.04 -1.49 -11.71
C TRP A 45 -9.08 -0.39 -11.54
N ARG A 46 -9.77 0.02 -12.61
CA ARG A 46 -10.90 0.96 -12.52
C ARG A 46 -11.96 0.44 -11.56
N ASN A 47 -12.41 -0.79 -11.76
CA ASN A 47 -13.45 -1.41 -10.92
C ASN A 47 -13.03 -1.54 -9.45
N ARG A 48 -11.75 -1.66 -9.18
CA ARG A 48 -11.20 -1.77 -7.82
C ARG A 48 -11.02 -0.43 -7.14
N LEU A 49 -10.54 0.59 -7.85
CA LEU A 49 -10.09 1.86 -7.26
C LEU A 49 -11.12 2.97 -7.37
N VAL A 50 -11.93 3.00 -8.43
CA VAL A 50 -12.93 4.04 -8.64
C VAL A 50 -14.20 3.69 -7.86
N GLN A 51 -14.12 3.84 -6.54
CA GLN A 51 -15.26 3.76 -5.63
C GLN A 51 -15.10 4.91 -4.64
N ASP A 52 -15.86 5.97 -4.85
CA ASP A 52 -15.84 7.10 -3.92
C ASP A 52 -16.57 6.70 -2.64
N ASN A 53 -15.80 6.59 -1.56
CA ASN A 53 -16.26 6.06 -0.29
C ASN A 53 -15.34 6.59 0.82
N GLU A 54 -15.91 7.23 1.82
CA GLU A 54 -15.17 7.80 2.95
C GLU A 54 -14.39 6.76 3.79
N ARG A 55 -14.71 5.47 3.63
CA ARG A 55 -14.00 4.37 4.29
C ARG A 55 -12.77 3.90 3.55
N ARG A 56 -12.50 4.48 2.39
CA ARG A 56 -11.37 4.11 1.52
C ARG A 56 -10.53 5.34 1.18
N LEU A 57 -9.23 5.21 1.40
CA LEU A 57 -8.24 6.20 0.99
C LEU A 57 -7.35 5.58 -0.08
N GLN A 58 -7.34 6.19 -1.25
CA GLN A 58 -6.44 5.79 -2.33
C GLN A 58 -5.45 6.91 -2.60
N LEU A 59 -4.17 6.63 -2.39
CA LEU A 59 -3.06 7.57 -2.60
C LEU A 59 -2.14 7.08 -3.72
N VAL A 60 -1.58 8.02 -4.45
CA VAL A 60 -0.49 7.78 -5.40
C VAL A 60 0.70 8.67 -5.10
N ALA A 61 1.88 8.15 -5.35
CA ALA A 61 3.11 8.92 -5.42
C ALA A 61 3.39 9.20 -6.90
N VAL A 62 3.57 10.46 -7.24
CA VAL A 62 3.80 10.91 -8.62
C VAL A 62 5.12 11.66 -8.72
N HIS A 63 5.90 11.35 -9.74
CA HIS A 63 7.12 12.05 -10.10
C HIS A 63 7.11 12.38 -11.60
N ALA A 64 7.30 13.63 -11.96
CA ALA A 64 7.30 14.09 -13.35
C ALA A 64 6.06 13.61 -14.16
N GLY A 65 4.89 13.54 -13.51
CA GLY A 65 3.63 13.09 -14.13
C GLY A 65 3.44 11.57 -14.15
N GLU A 66 4.42 10.77 -13.72
CA GLU A 66 4.34 9.32 -13.69
C GLU A 66 4.00 8.79 -12.30
N VAL A 67 3.15 7.76 -12.23
CA VAL A 67 2.84 7.05 -10.99
C VAL A 67 4.02 6.14 -10.65
N ILE A 68 4.64 6.40 -9.50
CA ILE A 68 5.78 5.64 -8.99
C ILE A 68 5.46 4.82 -7.74
N GLY A 69 4.28 4.99 -7.19
CA GLY A 69 3.79 4.23 -6.04
C GLY A 69 2.29 4.43 -5.83
N GLN A 70 1.68 3.48 -5.13
CA GLN A 70 0.26 3.52 -4.77
C GLN A 70 0.06 2.88 -3.40
N LEU A 71 -0.86 3.43 -2.61
CA LEU A 71 -1.31 2.87 -1.35
C LEU A 71 -2.83 2.97 -1.27
N GLY A 72 -3.48 1.86 -0.93
CA GLY A 72 -4.91 1.82 -0.61
C GLY A 72 -5.14 1.43 0.84
N LEU A 73 -5.79 2.29 1.61
CA LEU A 73 -6.21 2.05 2.99
C LEU A 73 -7.73 1.90 3.02
N GLU A 74 -8.22 0.88 3.69
CA GLU A 74 -9.65 0.59 3.81
C GLU A 74 -10.04 0.34 5.27
N GLN A 75 -11.07 1.05 5.73
CA GLN A 75 -11.71 0.81 7.02
C GLN A 75 -12.67 -0.38 6.92
N TYR A 76 -12.68 -1.25 7.92
CA TYR A 76 -13.58 -2.39 7.93
C TYR A 76 -15.05 -1.98 8.07
N LEU A 77 -15.93 -2.71 7.37
CA LEU A 77 -17.35 -2.34 7.27
C LEU A 77 -18.17 -2.72 8.50
N ARG A 78 -17.76 -3.75 9.25
CA ARG A 78 -18.49 -4.18 10.43
C ARG A 78 -18.39 -3.13 11.53
N VAL A 79 -19.53 -2.72 12.09
CA VAL A 79 -19.61 -1.67 13.12
C VAL A 79 -18.65 -1.94 14.28
N ARG A 80 -18.57 -3.19 14.76
CA ARG A 80 -17.67 -3.56 15.86
C ARG A 80 -16.19 -3.58 15.50
N GLN A 81 -15.85 -3.41 14.22
CA GLN A 81 -14.49 -3.29 13.69
C GLN A 81 -14.28 -1.93 12.99
N ALA A 82 -15.14 -0.95 13.23
CA ALA A 82 -15.01 0.37 12.60
C ALA A 82 -13.72 1.12 13.00
N HIS A 83 -13.03 0.67 14.03
CA HIS A 83 -11.72 1.18 14.47
C HIS A 83 -10.53 0.45 13.81
N VAL A 84 -10.80 -0.49 12.91
CA VAL A 84 -9.79 -1.29 12.22
C VAL A 84 -9.75 -0.93 10.74
N GLY A 85 -8.56 -0.84 10.20
CA GLY A 85 -8.33 -0.74 8.76
C GLY A 85 -7.16 -1.60 8.32
N SER A 86 -7.11 -1.85 7.03
CA SER A 86 -5.98 -2.53 6.39
C SER A 86 -5.51 -1.76 5.18
N PHE A 87 -4.26 -1.94 4.79
CA PHE A 87 -3.75 -1.33 3.58
C PHE A 87 -2.89 -2.27 2.75
N GLY A 88 -2.81 -1.97 1.46
CA GLY A 88 -1.85 -2.52 0.53
C GLY A 88 -1.06 -1.40 -0.15
N MET A 89 0.17 -1.68 -0.53
CA MET A 89 1.06 -0.70 -1.12
C MET A 89 1.98 -1.34 -2.15
N GLY A 90 2.26 -0.61 -3.23
CA GLY A 90 3.28 -0.95 -4.22
C GLY A 90 4.12 0.26 -4.57
N VAL A 91 5.42 0.04 -4.81
CA VAL A 91 6.37 1.05 -5.26
C VAL A 91 7.10 0.52 -6.49
N ALA A 92 7.16 1.31 -7.55
CA ALA A 92 7.86 0.98 -8.78
C ALA A 92 9.30 0.54 -8.48
N THR A 93 9.76 -0.50 -9.17
CA THR A 93 11.07 -1.12 -8.92
C THR A 93 12.21 -0.10 -8.93
N ALA A 94 12.21 0.82 -9.90
CA ALA A 94 13.21 1.88 -10.01
C ALA A 94 13.19 2.90 -8.86
N TRP A 95 12.11 2.93 -8.07
CA TRP A 95 11.89 3.89 -7.00
C TRP A 95 11.94 3.28 -5.60
N GLN A 96 12.19 1.98 -5.49
CA GLN A 96 12.38 1.33 -4.20
C GLN A 96 13.66 1.80 -3.52
N GLY A 97 13.65 1.84 -2.19
CA GLY A 97 14.79 2.35 -1.40
C GLY A 97 15.02 3.87 -1.46
N LYS A 98 14.08 4.62 -2.05
CA LYS A 98 14.16 6.10 -2.20
C LYS A 98 13.14 6.86 -1.34
N GLY A 99 12.52 6.20 -0.36
CA GLY A 99 11.61 6.82 0.58
C GLY A 99 10.17 7.00 0.09
N VAL A 100 9.81 6.49 -1.09
CA VAL A 100 8.45 6.60 -1.64
C VAL A 100 7.43 5.89 -0.75
N GLY A 101 7.72 4.66 -0.34
CA GLY A 101 6.87 3.89 0.58
C GLY A 101 6.68 4.59 1.93
N SER A 102 7.74 5.16 2.48
CA SER A 102 7.66 5.94 3.73
C SER A 102 6.74 7.15 3.60
N ARG A 103 6.81 7.87 2.50
CA ARG A 103 5.94 9.04 2.24
C ARG A 103 4.47 8.64 2.09
N LEU A 104 4.19 7.60 1.33
CA LEU A 104 2.83 7.06 1.18
C LEU A 104 2.25 6.62 2.52
N LEU A 105 3.02 5.84 3.28
CA LEU A 105 2.58 5.30 4.56
C LEU A 105 2.40 6.40 5.60
N SER A 106 3.30 7.36 5.66
CA SER A 106 3.16 8.52 6.55
C SER A 106 1.87 9.30 6.29
N ALA A 107 1.57 9.59 5.02
CA ALA A 107 0.35 10.28 4.65
C ALA A 107 -0.91 9.47 4.99
N ALA A 108 -0.89 8.16 4.72
CA ALA A 108 -2.02 7.28 5.02
C ALA A 108 -2.27 7.15 6.52
N LEU A 109 -1.22 7.04 7.34
CA LEU A 109 -1.36 6.94 8.80
C LEU A 109 -1.82 8.25 9.43
N ASP A 110 -1.44 9.39 8.88
CA ASP A 110 -2.00 10.68 9.32
C ASP A 110 -3.52 10.71 9.14
N VAL A 111 -4.01 10.28 7.98
CA VAL A 111 -5.46 10.19 7.72
C VAL A 111 -6.13 9.14 8.61
N ALA A 112 -5.51 7.98 8.77
CA ALA A 112 -6.01 6.92 9.64
C ALA A 112 -6.22 7.38 11.08
N ASP A 113 -5.23 8.10 11.61
CA ASP A 113 -5.21 8.52 13.01
C ASP A 113 -6.11 9.74 13.28
N ASN A 114 -6.06 10.74 12.40
CA ASN A 114 -6.64 12.06 12.67
C ASN A 114 -8.00 12.28 12.01
N TRP A 115 -8.38 11.46 11.03
CA TRP A 115 -9.59 11.66 10.24
C TRP A 115 -10.52 10.45 10.20
N MET A 116 -9.96 9.23 10.17
CA MET A 116 -10.76 8.00 10.12
C MET A 116 -10.95 7.35 11.50
N ASN A 117 -10.30 7.84 12.52
CA ASN A 117 -10.32 7.29 13.89
C ASN A 117 -9.96 5.79 13.94
N LEU A 118 -8.99 5.37 13.13
CA LEU A 118 -8.51 3.99 13.16
C LEU A 118 -7.55 3.81 14.34
N ARG A 119 -7.93 2.96 15.28
CA ARG A 119 -7.06 2.57 16.39
C ARG A 119 -6.08 1.48 15.97
N ARG A 120 -6.50 0.60 15.08
CA ARG A 120 -5.73 -0.52 14.58
C ARG A 120 -5.60 -0.44 13.06
N VAL A 121 -4.39 -0.49 12.56
CA VAL A 121 -4.10 -0.66 11.13
C VAL A 121 -3.30 -1.94 10.97
N GLU A 122 -3.73 -2.83 10.09
CA GLU A 122 -3.11 -4.13 9.88
C GLU A 122 -2.77 -4.38 8.42
N LEU A 123 -1.88 -5.31 8.20
CA LEU A 123 -1.43 -5.74 6.88
C LEU A 123 -0.95 -7.18 6.90
N THR A 124 -0.89 -7.79 5.74
CA THR A 124 -0.09 -8.99 5.49
C THR A 124 1.05 -8.66 4.53
N VAL A 125 2.20 -9.25 4.75
CA VAL A 125 3.40 -9.09 3.93
C VAL A 125 4.06 -10.45 3.75
N TYR A 126 4.64 -10.73 2.59
CA TYR A 126 5.38 -11.98 2.41
C TYR A 126 6.51 -12.12 3.43
N ALA A 127 6.65 -13.33 3.97
CA ALA A 127 7.63 -13.60 5.02
C ALA A 127 9.08 -13.32 4.58
N ASP A 128 9.37 -13.42 3.29
CA ASP A 128 10.69 -13.15 2.70
C ASP A 128 10.88 -11.68 2.27
N ASN A 129 9.86 -10.83 2.43
CA ASN A 129 9.98 -9.39 2.13
C ASN A 129 10.49 -8.61 3.34
N GLU A 130 11.76 -8.77 3.64
CA GLU A 130 12.40 -8.13 4.80
C GLU A 130 12.42 -6.60 4.72
N ALA A 131 12.58 -6.06 3.52
CA ALA A 131 12.61 -4.62 3.30
C ALA A 131 11.26 -3.96 3.67
N ALA A 132 10.15 -4.54 3.25
CA ALA A 132 8.82 -4.06 3.61
C ALA A 132 8.55 -4.20 5.12
N GLN A 133 8.91 -5.33 5.72
CA GLN A 133 8.77 -5.54 7.16
C GLN A 133 9.58 -4.52 7.96
N ALA A 134 10.81 -4.21 7.53
CA ALA A 134 11.64 -3.19 8.17
C ALA A 134 11.01 -1.80 8.06
N LEU A 135 10.44 -1.46 6.91
CA LEU A 135 9.68 -0.22 6.73
C LEU A 135 8.50 -0.13 7.72
N TYR A 136 7.70 -1.18 7.79
CA TYR A 136 6.52 -1.19 8.67
C TYR A 136 6.90 -1.10 10.15
N ARG A 137 7.97 -1.76 10.58
CA ARG A 137 8.48 -1.62 11.96
C ARG A 137 8.85 -0.18 12.31
N LYS A 138 9.42 0.57 11.37
CA LYS A 138 9.74 2.01 11.60
C LYS A 138 8.50 2.83 11.88
N PHE A 139 7.34 2.44 11.36
CA PHE A 139 6.06 3.11 11.61
C PHE A 139 5.27 2.52 12.78
N GLY A 140 5.87 1.64 13.57
CA GLY A 140 5.28 1.09 14.78
C GLY A 140 4.42 -0.17 14.56
N PHE A 141 4.53 -0.81 13.40
CA PHE A 141 3.90 -2.11 13.17
C PHE A 141 4.71 -3.22 13.84
N GLU A 142 4.01 -4.15 14.45
CA GLU A 142 4.56 -5.33 15.12
C GLU A 142 4.02 -6.60 14.49
N VAL A 143 4.82 -7.67 14.49
CA VAL A 143 4.41 -8.99 14.01
C VAL A 143 3.42 -9.60 14.99
N GLU A 144 2.27 -10.06 14.50
CA GLU A 144 1.27 -10.78 15.29
C GLU A 144 1.22 -12.27 14.99
N GLY A 145 1.76 -12.69 13.87
CA GLY A 145 1.81 -14.12 13.53
C GLY A 145 2.30 -14.38 12.12
N VAL A 146 2.49 -15.65 11.82
CA VAL A 146 2.83 -16.17 10.50
C VAL A 146 1.66 -16.98 9.97
N LEU A 147 1.24 -16.67 8.75
CA LEU A 147 0.19 -17.39 8.01
C LEU A 147 0.88 -18.33 7.03
N ARG A 148 0.85 -19.65 7.32
CA ARG A 148 1.53 -20.66 6.51
C ARG A 148 0.77 -20.95 5.23
N ASP A 149 1.49 -21.17 4.13
CA ASP A 149 0.93 -21.49 2.82
C ASP A 149 -0.19 -20.52 2.40
N TYR A 150 0.01 -19.25 2.69
CA TYR A 150 -1.03 -18.22 2.56
C TYR A 150 -1.31 -17.80 1.12
N ALA A 151 -0.29 -17.87 0.26
CA ALA A 151 -0.42 -17.44 -1.12
C ALA A 151 0.39 -18.34 -2.06
N LEU A 152 -0.02 -18.40 -3.32
CA LEU A 152 0.73 -19.03 -4.39
C LEU A 152 1.54 -17.98 -5.14
N ARG A 153 2.86 -18.21 -5.25
CA ARG A 153 3.78 -17.35 -5.99
C ARG A 153 4.80 -18.22 -6.72
N ASP A 154 4.95 -18.00 -8.02
CA ASP A 154 5.88 -18.77 -8.87
C ASP A 154 5.71 -20.30 -8.72
N GLY A 155 4.47 -20.78 -8.64
CA GLY A 155 4.13 -22.19 -8.52
C GLY A 155 4.40 -22.82 -7.16
N ARG A 156 4.69 -22.03 -6.12
CA ARG A 156 4.94 -22.48 -4.75
C ARG A 156 4.06 -21.77 -3.75
N PHE A 157 3.60 -22.48 -2.74
CA PHE A 157 2.94 -21.87 -1.59
C PHE A 157 3.98 -21.16 -0.72
N VAL A 158 3.66 -19.96 -0.30
CA VAL A 158 4.53 -19.10 0.49
C VAL A 158 3.81 -18.55 1.71
N ASP A 159 4.58 -18.35 2.77
CA ASP A 159 4.06 -17.80 4.02
C ASP A 159 3.98 -16.27 3.94
N THR A 160 3.05 -15.71 4.72
CA THR A 160 2.98 -14.29 4.99
C THR A 160 3.10 -14.03 6.49
N VAL A 161 3.47 -12.81 6.80
CA VAL A 161 3.51 -12.30 8.18
C VAL A 161 2.34 -11.33 8.33
N SER A 162 1.55 -11.51 9.39
CA SER A 162 0.54 -10.55 9.80
C SER A 162 1.18 -9.53 10.72
N MET A 163 1.01 -8.25 10.41
CA MET A 163 1.52 -7.13 11.20
C MET A 163 0.41 -6.14 11.50
N ALA A 164 0.49 -5.50 12.65
CA ALA A 164 -0.45 -4.46 13.05
C ALA A 164 0.22 -3.34 13.82
N ARG A 165 -0.35 -2.16 13.69
CA ARG A 165 -0.01 -0.97 14.47
C ARG A 165 -1.24 -0.56 15.28
N LEU A 166 -1.07 -0.45 16.57
CA LEU A 166 -2.08 0.10 17.48
C LEU A 166 -1.70 1.55 17.80
N ARG A 167 -2.59 2.49 17.48
CA ARG A 167 -2.41 3.87 17.86
C ARG A 167 -2.44 3.97 19.39
N LYS A 168 -1.39 4.54 19.98
CA LYS A 168 -1.34 4.79 21.41
C LYS A 168 -2.45 5.76 21.78
N SER A 169 -3.14 5.50 22.89
CA SER A 169 -4.07 6.46 23.47
C SER A 169 -3.29 7.69 23.89
N ALA A 170 -3.83 8.86 23.56
CA ALA A 170 -3.27 10.12 24.03
C ALA A 170 -3.39 10.18 25.57
#